data_f1f4f3f5a8453bd59e5eb43197726e88
#
_entry.id   f1f4f3f5a8453bd59e5eb43197726e88
#
_cell.length_a   1.000
_cell.length_b   1.000
_cell.length_c   1.000
_cell.angle_alpha   90.00
_cell.angle_beta   90.00
_cell.angle_gamma   90.00
#
_symmetry.space_group_name_H-M   'P 1'
#
loop_
_entity.id
_entity.type
_entity.pdbx_description
1 polymer ?
#
loop_
_entity_poly.entity_id
_entity_poly.type
_entity_poly.pdbx_seq_one_letter_code
_entity_poly.pdbx_strand_id
1 'polypeptide(L)'
;MPIVTVTLTDPVPPGAPLLLAPCFPDAFGFRLDSFDVEHGEILDRVKATNSSQEAFLIRPTAAPLRPVLHYRMEVFVGDPPDWIWTPPTTRYVVPSPELRSFVSALVQGAPNEAEALRRIVDHAAEHFWYGHGPGSLMEGRSTVPLLTGPTRGHCLDMHGYCVAACVAAGITAAYTAGFWFKSGSNHAPGMHCWFAAKVDGAIVHYDVSHQLKLPTWPVLPGLNPVPGLRFLAAVGKGLAFPVGNEVLEQAHFARFVWLTDDGREHHPAHALLLDATAPDATHKASDGPAC
;
A
#
# COMPACT_ATOMS: atom_id res chain seq x y z
N MET A 1 -14.10 -18.78 1.14
CA MET A 1 -13.01 -17.87 1.56
C MET A 1 -12.14 -17.60 0.34
N PRO A 2 -11.85 -16.35 0.00
CA PRO A 2 -11.00 -16.05 -1.13
C PRO A 2 -9.55 -16.49 -0.85
N ILE A 3 -8.88 -17.02 -1.89
CA ILE A 3 -7.48 -17.38 -1.83
C ILE A 3 -6.75 -16.50 -2.84
N VAL A 4 -5.77 -15.72 -2.37
CA VAL A 4 -4.84 -15.00 -3.24
C VAL A 4 -3.62 -15.88 -3.44
N THR A 5 -3.44 -16.38 -4.64
CA THR A 5 -2.26 -17.16 -5.02
C THR A 5 -1.27 -16.27 -5.73
N VAL A 6 -0.02 -16.31 -5.27
CA VAL A 6 1.11 -15.59 -5.86
C VAL A 6 2.10 -16.57 -6.41
N THR A 7 2.31 -16.57 -7.72
CA THR A 7 3.34 -17.38 -8.38
C THR A 7 4.48 -16.46 -8.79
N LEU A 8 5.67 -16.70 -8.24
CA LEU A 8 6.87 -15.99 -8.69
C LEU A 8 7.26 -16.49 -10.09
N THR A 9 7.36 -15.58 -11.05
CA THR A 9 7.61 -15.93 -12.46
C THR A 9 9.08 -15.90 -12.84
N ASP A 10 9.90 -15.17 -12.10
CA ASP A 10 11.35 -15.17 -12.27
C ASP A 10 11.99 -16.40 -11.59
N PRO A 11 13.10 -16.91 -12.14
CA PRO A 11 13.85 -17.95 -11.46
C PRO A 11 14.40 -17.44 -10.12
N VAL A 12 14.58 -18.34 -9.17
CA VAL A 12 15.29 -18.04 -7.92
C VAL A 12 16.69 -17.57 -8.28
N PRO A 13 17.12 -16.37 -7.90
CA PRO A 13 18.45 -15.88 -8.22
C PRO A 13 19.51 -16.73 -7.55
N PRO A 14 20.70 -16.90 -8.17
CA PRO A 14 21.83 -17.58 -7.53
C PRO A 14 22.18 -16.92 -6.20
N GLY A 15 22.47 -17.71 -5.16
CA GLY A 15 22.77 -17.18 -3.83
C GLY A 15 21.58 -16.44 -3.20
N ALA A 16 20.34 -16.74 -3.59
CA ALA A 16 19.15 -16.15 -2.98
C ALA A 16 18.60 -17.09 -1.91
N PRO A 17 19.09 -16.96 -0.70
CA PRO A 17 18.72 -17.87 0.37
C PRO A 17 17.31 -17.63 0.88
N LEU A 18 16.81 -16.38 0.81
CA LEU A 18 15.58 -15.98 1.50
C LEU A 18 14.66 -15.11 0.64
N LEU A 19 13.37 -15.34 0.79
CA LEU A 19 12.30 -14.51 0.24
C LEU A 19 11.56 -13.82 1.39
N LEU A 20 11.46 -12.50 1.34
CA LEU A 20 10.59 -11.73 2.23
C LEU A 20 9.24 -11.50 1.52
N ALA A 21 8.15 -11.94 2.16
CA ALA A 21 6.78 -11.83 1.64
C ALA A 21 5.87 -11.10 2.64
N PRO A 22 4.95 -10.22 2.18
CA PRO A 22 4.05 -9.51 3.09
C PRO A 22 3.19 -10.45 3.94
N CYS A 23 3.01 -10.14 5.22
CA CYS A 23 1.97 -10.71 6.07
C CYS A 23 0.81 -9.72 6.12
N PHE A 24 -0.34 -10.11 5.58
CA PHE A 24 -1.51 -9.24 5.44
C PHE A 24 -2.08 -8.90 6.80
N PRO A 25 -2.21 -7.62 7.14
CA PRO A 25 -2.80 -7.19 8.40
C PRO A 25 -4.33 -7.33 8.41
N ASP A 26 -4.90 -7.49 9.60
CA ASP A 26 -6.35 -7.53 9.81
C ASP A 26 -6.94 -6.14 9.66
N ALA A 27 -7.38 -5.80 8.46
CA ALA A 27 -7.94 -4.47 8.20
C ALA A 27 -8.72 -4.38 6.88
N PHE A 28 -9.59 -3.40 6.81
CA PHE A 28 -10.28 -2.96 5.59
C PHE A 28 -10.97 -4.08 4.81
N GLY A 29 -11.73 -4.90 5.53
CA GLY A 29 -12.61 -5.90 4.97
C GLY A 29 -12.04 -7.32 4.89
N PHE A 30 -10.72 -7.49 5.07
CA PHE A 30 -10.08 -8.80 5.03
C PHE A 30 -9.07 -8.98 6.16
N ARG A 31 -8.87 -10.24 6.58
CA ARG A 31 -7.75 -10.68 7.41
C ARG A 31 -7.17 -11.97 6.85
N LEU A 32 -5.92 -12.22 7.19
CA LEU A 32 -5.26 -13.46 6.85
C LEU A 32 -5.71 -14.56 7.80
N ASP A 33 -6.37 -15.61 7.28
CA ASP A 33 -6.73 -16.80 8.02
C ASP A 33 -5.53 -17.77 8.11
N SER A 34 -4.95 -18.09 6.95
CA SER A 34 -3.76 -18.94 6.89
C SER A 34 -2.87 -18.59 5.70
N PHE A 35 -1.61 -18.99 5.80
CA PHE A 35 -0.60 -18.78 4.78
C PHE A 35 0.18 -20.07 4.58
N ASP A 36 0.25 -20.52 3.33
CA ASP A 36 0.99 -21.70 2.90
C ASP A 36 1.94 -21.35 1.77
N VAL A 37 3.03 -22.11 1.65
CA VAL A 37 4.00 -21.95 0.57
C VAL A 37 4.35 -23.32 -0.05
N GLU A 38 4.20 -23.43 -1.37
CA GLU A 38 4.73 -24.55 -2.12
C GLU A 38 6.18 -24.27 -2.54
N HIS A 39 7.01 -25.29 -2.52
CA HIS A 39 8.44 -25.21 -2.88
C HIS A 39 9.25 -24.23 -2.01
N GLY A 40 8.82 -24.03 -0.78
CA GLY A 40 9.46 -23.19 0.21
C GLY A 40 9.17 -23.66 1.64
N GLU A 41 9.98 -23.20 2.56
CA GLU A 41 9.84 -23.39 4.00
C GLU A 41 9.69 -22.01 4.66
N ILE A 42 8.62 -21.81 5.45
CA ILE A 42 8.48 -20.60 6.24
C ILE A 42 9.41 -20.72 7.45
N LEU A 43 10.43 -19.86 7.50
CA LEU A 43 11.41 -19.87 8.57
C LEU A 43 10.95 -19.07 9.77
N ASP A 44 10.34 -17.90 9.52
CA ASP A 44 9.98 -16.96 10.56
C ASP A 44 8.88 -16.00 10.09
N ARG A 45 8.30 -15.31 11.06
CA ARG A 45 7.42 -14.17 10.87
C ARG A 45 8.05 -12.96 11.53
N VAL A 46 8.69 -12.14 10.73
CA VAL A 46 9.47 -10.99 11.19
C VAL A 46 8.63 -9.72 11.24
N LYS A 47 8.79 -8.95 12.31
CA LYS A 47 8.10 -7.67 12.49
C LYS A 47 9.03 -6.52 12.12
N ALA A 48 8.49 -5.51 11.43
CA ALA A 48 9.24 -4.29 11.15
C ALA A 48 9.68 -3.59 12.45
N THR A 49 10.89 -3.07 12.49
CA THR A 49 11.46 -2.38 13.67
C THR A 49 10.79 -1.04 13.95
N ASN A 50 10.19 -0.44 12.93
CA ASN A 50 9.56 0.88 12.98
C ASN A 50 8.04 0.84 12.81
N SER A 51 7.43 -0.35 12.79
CA SER A 51 5.98 -0.56 12.64
C SER A 51 5.57 -1.90 13.23
N SER A 52 4.25 -2.13 13.38
CA SER A 52 3.73 -3.46 13.69
C SER A 52 3.43 -4.30 12.43
N GLN A 53 3.80 -3.83 11.25
CA GLN A 53 3.72 -4.62 10.02
C GLN A 53 4.65 -5.82 10.11
N GLU A 54 4.16 -6.98 9.69
CA GLU A 54 4.91 -8.24 9.66
C GLU A 54 5.15 -8.72 8.24
N ALA A 55 6.12 -9.61 8.10
CA ALA A 55 6.48 -10.30 6.87
C ALA A 55 6.85 -11.75 7.16
N PHE A 56 6.59 -12.64 6.21
CA PHE A 56 7.08 -14.00 6.22
C PHE A 56 8.48 -14.06 5.64
N LEU A 57 9.39 -14.74 6.31
CA LEU A 57 10.71 -15.08 5.83
C LEU A 57 10.70 -16.53 5.34
N ILE A 58 11.00 -16.73 4.05
CA ILE A 58 10.81 -18.02 3.37
C ILE A 58 12.12 -18.44 2.74
N ARG A 59 12.49 -19.71 2.91
CA ARG A 59 13.60 -20.36 2.20
C ARG A 59 13.04 -21.21 1.07
N PRO A 60 13.51 -21.08 -0.18
CA PRO A 60 13.13 -21.98 -1.25
C PRO A 60 13.70 -23.37 -0.99
N THR A 61 12.90 -24.44 -1.21
CA THR A 61 13.30 -25.83 -0.93
C THR A 61 13.62 -26.64 -2.17
N ALA A 62 13.24 -26.17 -3.35
CA ALA A 62 13.44 -26.89 -4.60
C ALA A 62 13.78 -25.94 -5.76
N ALA A 63 15.04 -25.93 -6.19
CA ALA A 63 15.43 -25.33 -7.45
C ALA A 63 15.40 -26.40 -8.55
N PRO A 64 14.84 -26.14 -9.76
CA PRO A 64 14.44 -24.83 -10.28
C PRO A 64 12.97 -24.42 -9.99
N LEU A 65 12.27 -25.16 -9.12
CA LEU A 65 10.87 -24.87 -8.80
C LEU A 65 10.77 -23.53 -8.07
N ARG A 66 9.76 -22.75 -8.44
CA ARG A 66 9.52 -21.42 -7.89
C ARG A 66 8.55 -21.51 -6.71
N PRO A 67 8.76 -20.77 -5.63
CA PRO A 67 7.77 -20.71 -4.56
C PRO A 67 6.43 -20.21 -5.08
N VAL A 68 5.36 -20.87 -4.63
CA VAL A 68 3.99 -20.42 -4.84
C VAL A 68 3.39 -20.14 -3.45
N LEU A 69 2.85 -18.95 -3.28
CA LEU A 69 2.36 -18.48 -1.99
C LEU A 69 0.83 -18.42 -2.03
N HIS A 70 0.20 -19.01 -1.03
CA HIS A 70 -1.26 -19.07 -0.89
C HIS A 70 -1.70 -18.32 0.35
N TYR A 71 -2.35 -17.17 0.16
CA TYR A 71 -2.96 -16.37 1.22
C TYR A 71 -4.45 -16.69 1.28
N ARG A 72 -4.88 -17.43 2.30
CA ARG A 72 -6.31 -17.66 2.57
C ARG A 72 -6.84 -16.48 3.37
N MET A 73 -7.83 -15.82 2.80
CA MET A 73 -8.39 -14.61 3.38
C MET A 73 -9.80 -14.87 3.90
N GLU A 74 -10.13 -14.31 5.05
CA GLU A 74 -11.52 -14.25 5.51
C GLU A 74 -12.01 -12.80 5.62
N VAL A 75 -13.33 -12.63 5.64
CA VAL A 75 -13.94 -11.32 5.82
C VAL A 75 -13.66 -10.83 7.25
N PHE A 76 -13.13 -9.63 7.34
CA PHE A 76 -12.89 -8.94 8.61
C PHE A 76 -13.90 -7.80 8.76
N VAL A 77 -14.71 -7.90 9.81
CA VAL A 77 -15.69 -6.88 10.18
C VAL A 77 -15.27 -6.35 11.56
N GLY A 78 -14.55 -5.26 11.57
CA GLY A 78 -14.04 -4.65 12.79
C GLY A 78 -13.18 -3.44 12.49
N ASP A 79 -12.84 -2.70 13.54
CA ASP A 79 -11.93 -1.58 13.41
C ASP A 79 -10.50 -2.10 13.17
N PRO A 80 -9.78 -1.48 12.24
CA PRO A 80 -8.36 -1.77 12.07
C PRO A 80 -7.59 -1.49 13.37
N PRO A 81 -6.57 -2.29 13.70
CA PRO A 81 -5.78 -2.09 14.91
C PRO A 81 -5.09 -0.72 14.90
N ASP A 82 -4.90 -0.12 16.08
CA ASP A 82 -4.42 1.26 16.24
C ASP A 82 -3.07 1.53 15.56
N TRP A 83 -2.20 0.53 15.47
CA TRP A 83 -0.90 0.71 14.84
C TRP A 83 -0.98 1.09 13.34
N ILE A 84 -2.08 0.75 12.66
CA ILE A 84 -2.33 1.14 11.25
C ILE A 84 -2.38 2.67 11.13
N TRP A 85 -2.90 3.33 12.15
CA TRP A 85 -3.07 4.79 12.21
C TRP A 85 -1.85 5.53 12.76
N THR A 86 -0.81 4.79 13.10
CA THR A 86 0.47 5.34 13.58
C THR A 86 1.57 4.99 12.57
N PRO A 87 1.60 5.65 11.40
CA PRO A 87 2.60 5.34 10.38
C PRO A 87 4.00 5.60 10.89
N PRO A 88 5.00 4.79 10.47
CA PRO A 88 6.37 5.01 10.85
C PRO A 88 6.86 6.38 10.37
N THR A 89 7.59 7.10 11.23
CA THR A 89 8.21 8.38 10.86
C THR A 89 9.40 8.13 9.95
N THR A 90 9.19 8.19 8.66
CA THR A 90 10.21 7.97 7.63
C THR A 90 10.26 9.13 6.66
N ARG A 91 11.34 9.25 5.90
CA ARG A 91 11.48 10.28 4.86
C ARG A 91 10.31 10.34 3.87
N TYR A 92 9.60 9.22 3.70
CA TYR A 92 8.49 9.09 2.76
C TYR A 92 7.15 9.66 3.25
N VAL A 93 7.07 10.02 4.53
CA VAL A 93 5.86 10.57 5.16
C VAL A 93 6.11 11.84 5.97
N VAL A 94 7.37 12.21 6.16
CA VAL A 94 7.74 13.47 6.82
C VAL A 94 7.60 14.62 5.81
N PRO A 95 6.66 15.55 5.99
CA PRO A 95 6.51 16.70 5.11
C PRO A 95 7.65 17.70 5.29
N SER A 96 8.10 18.32 4.18
CA SER A 96 9.06 19.42 4.24
C SER A 96 8.46 20.64 4.97
N PRO A 97 9.28 21.59 5.46
CA PRO A 97 8.78 22.85 6.03
C PRO A 97 7.82 23.61 5.09
N GLU A 98 8.15 23.63 3.79
CA GLU A 98 7.34 24.29 2.77
C GLU A 98 5.97 23.62 2.62
N LEU A 99 5.95 22.26 2.57
CA LEU A 99 4.72 21.50 2.51
C LEU A 99 3.87 21.72 3.77
N ARG A 100 4.47 21.75 4.96
CA ARG A 100 3.76 22.05 6.22
C ARG A 100 3.09 23.41 6.18
N SER A 101 3.84 24.44 5.80
CA SER A 101 3.34 25.82 5.75
C SER A 101 2.21 25.95 4.72
N PHE A 102 2.37 25.35 3.56
CA PHE A 102 1.37 25.34 2.51
C PHE A 102 0.09 24.62 2.94
N VAL A 103 0.21 23.41 3.48
CA VAL A 103 -0.96 22.63 3.92
C VAL A 103 -1.70 23.32 5.04
N SER A 104 -1.00 23.93 6.00
CA SER A 104 -1.63 24.72 7.07
C SER A 104 -2.51 25.84 6.49
N ALA A 105 -2.04 26.55 5.47
CA ALA A 105 -2.82 27.58 4.78
C ALA A 105 -3.98 26.97 3.96
N LEU A 106 -3.73 25.85 3.27
CA LEU A 106 -4.71 25.18 2.41
C LEU A 106 -5.93 24.71 3.19
N VAL A 107 -5.74 24.17 4.39
CA VAL A 107 -6.82 23.65 5.23
C VAL A 107 -7.44 24.70 6.16
N GLN A 108 -6.85 25.89 6.21
CA GLN A 108 -7.37 26.97 7.05
C GLN A 108 -8.82 27.29 6.69
N GLY A 109 -9.68 27.38 7.72
CA GLY A 109 -11.10 27.65 7.54
C GLY A 109 -11.90 26.49 6.93
N ALA A 110 -11.34 25.29 6.83
CA ALA A 110 -12.14 24.11 6.52
C ALA A 110 -13.15 23.85 7.66
N PRO A 111 -14.42 23.59 7.33
CA PRO A 111 -15.47 23.43 8.36
C PRO A 111 -15.34 22.13 9.16
N ASN A 112 -14.66 21.13 8.62
CA ASN A 112 -14.43 19.82 9.23
C ASN A 112 -13.21 19.12 8.62
N GLU A 113 -12.82 17.95 9.16
CA GLU A 113 -11.67 17.19 8.67
C GLU A 113 -11.88 16.62 7.25
N ALA A 114 -13.10 16.24 6.90
CA ALA A 114 -13.41 15.71 5.57
C ALA A 114 -13.18 16.77 4.49
N GLU A 115 -13.54 18.02 4.72
CA GLU A 115 -13.27 19.12 3.79
C GLU A 115 -11.77 19.47 3.74
N ALA A 116 -11.07 19.44 4.86
CA ALA A 116 -9.62 19.61 4.89
C ALA A 116 -8.91 18.51 4.06
N LEU A 117 -9.32 17.27 4.24
CA LEU A 117 -8.81 16.13 3.46
C LEU A 117 -9.11 16.29 1.97
N ARG A 118 -10.33 16.69 1.61
CA ARG A 118 -10.73 16.94 0.22
C ARG A 118 -9.81 17.95 -0.45
N ARG A 119 -9.51 19.10 0.22
CA ARG A 119 -8.58 20.11 -0.32
C ARG A 119 -7.17 19.55 -0.55
N ILE A 120 -6.68 18.70 0.35
CA ILE A 120 -5.39 18.03 0.20
C ILE A 120 -5.40 17.10 -1.03
N VAL A 121 -6.46 16.31 -1.18
CA VAL A 121 -6.60 15.37 -2.31
C VAL A 121 -6.72 16.12 -3.65
N ASP A 122 -7.52 17.18 -3.69
CA ASP A 122 -7.68 18.02 -4.87
C ASP A 122 -6.34 18.65 -5.27
N HIS A 123 -5.60 19.23 -4.32
CA HIS A 123 -4.27 19.78 -4.61
C HIS A 123 -3.32 18.72 -5.17
N ALA A 124 -3.30 17.51 -4.60
CA ALA A 124 -2.47 16.43 -5.14
C ALA A 124 -2.88 16.07 -6.58
N ALA A 125 -4.18 15.95 -6.84
CA ALA A 125 -4.71 15.58 -8.15
C ALA A 125 -4.51 16.68 -9.21
N GLU A 126 -4.54 17.96 -8.84
CA GLU A 126 -4.26 19.08 -9.73
C GLU A 126 -2.79 19.17 -10.15
N HIS A 127 -1.88 18.72 -9.28
CA HIS A 127 -0.44 18.84 -9.52
C HIS A 127 0.20 17.58 -10.07
N PHE A 128 -0.36 16.40 -9.79
CA PHE A 128 0.15 15.17 -10.37
C PHE A 128 -0.48 14.88 -11.74
N TRP A 129 0.34 14.33 -12.63
CA TRP A 129 -0.16 13.54 -13.75
C TRP A 129 0.38 12.11 -13.66
N TYR A 130 -0.44 11.12 -14.03
CA TYR A 130 -0.05 9.73 -13.89
C TYR A 130 0.95 9.32 -14.96
N GLY A 131 2.08 8.77 -14.55
CA GLY A 131 3.09 8.25 -15.46
C GLY A 131 4.19 7.46 -14.76
N HIS A 132 4.67 6.43 -15.44
CA HIS A 132 5.87 5.70 -15.05
C HIS A 132 7.10 6.34 -15.72
N GLY A 133 8.26 6.25 -15.07
CA GLY A 133 9.51 6.77 -15.62
C GLY A 133 10.62 6.72 -14.56
N PRO A 134 11.85 7.04 -14.95
CA PRO A 134 12.97 7.13 -14.02
C PRO A 134 12.72 8.23 -12.98
N GLY A 135 13.23 7.98 -11.79
CA GLY A 135 13.07 8.85 -10.64
C GLY A 135 11.72 8.72 -9.94
N SER A 136 11.75 8.90 -8.65
CA SER A 136 10.56 9.02 -7.79
C SER A 136 10.52 10.43 -7.20
N LEU A 137 9.35 10.85 -6.70
CA LEU A 137 9.21 12.11 -5.96
C LEU A 137 10.24 12.24 -4.83
N MET A 138 10.67 11.10 -4.26
CA MET A 138 11.54 11.04 -3.11
C MET A 138 13.03 10.84 -3.44
N GLU A 139 13.39 10.78 -4.74
CA GLU A 139 14.79 10.60 -5.13
C GLU A 139 15.66 11.75 -4.62
N GLY A 140 16.72 11.42 -3.88
CA GLY A 140 17.65 12.39 -3.28
C GLY A 140 17.05 13.26 -2.17
N ARG A 141 15.85 12.96 -1.66
CA ARG A 141 15.15 13.78 -0.66
C ARG A 141 15.03 13.07 0.68
N SER A 142 15.12 13.85 1.75
CA SER A 142 14.90 13.39 3.14
C SER A 142 13.49 13.68 3.66
N THR A 143 12.70 14.48 2.94
CA THR A 143 11.32 14.88 3.29
C THR A 143 10.47 14.99 2.03
N VAL A 144 9.16 14.85 2.18
CA VAL A 144 8.20 15.00 1.08
C VAL A 144 8.08 16.48 0.69
N PRO A 145 8.42 16.86 -0.57
CA PRO A 145 8.44 18.26 -0.98
C PRO A 145 7.03 18.79 -1.23
N LEU A 146 6.88 20.12 -1.23
CA LEU A 146 5.72 20.79 -1.80
C LEU A 146 5.73 20.62 -3.32
N LEU A 147 4.57 20.30 -3.92
CA LEU A 147 4.37 20.35 -5.36
C LEU A 147 4.09 21.80 -5.76
N THR A 148 4.92 22.34 -6.64
CA THR A 148 4.81 23.74 -7.12
C THR A 148 4.40 23.84 -8.58
N GLY A 149 4.13 22.72 -9.25
CA GLY A 149 3.75 22.64 -10.65
C GLY A 149 3.48 21.21 -11.10
N PRO A 150 3.17 20.99 -12.37
CA PRO A 150 2.87 19.68 -12.92
C PRO A 150 3.98 18.68 -12.64
N THR A 151 3.66 17.63 -11.91
CA THR A 151 4.62 16.62 -11.43
C THR A 151 4.20 15.25 -11.93
N ARG A 152 5.12 14.54 -12.58
CA ARG A 152 4.88 13.14 -12.92
C ARG A 152 4.98 12.29 -11.65
N GLY A 153 4.02 11.40 -11.47
CA GLY A 153 4.04 10.43 -10.38
C GLY A 153 3.23 9.19 -10.70
N HIS A 154 3.45 8.15 -9.96
CA HIS A 154 2.62 6.95 -9.96
C HIS A 154 1.96 6.77 -8.59
N CYS A 155 1.22 5.68 -8.38
CA CYS A 155 0.48 5.48 -7.14
C CYS A 155 1.32 5.63 -5.86
N LEU A 156 2.60 5.21 -5.90
CA LEU A 156 3.53 5.34 -4.76
C LEU A 156 3.81 6.80 -4.37
N ASP A 157 4.00 7.67 -5.37
CA ASP A 157 4.30 9.08 -5.15
C ASP A 157 3.06 9.84 -4.68
N MET A 158 1.94 9.64 -5.38
CA MET A 158 0.67 10.33 -5.13
C MET A 158 0.14 10.05 -3.72
N HIS A 159 0.05 8.78 -3.34
CA HIS A 159 -0.51 8.42 -2.04
C HIS A 159 0.48 8.68 -0.89
N GLY A 160 1.80 8.56 -1.13
CA GLY A 160 2.82 9.01 -0.18
C GLY A 160 2.74 10.52 0.09
N TYR A 161 2.55 11.32 -0.96
CA TYR A 161 2.33 12.76 -0.83
C TYR A 161 1.07 13.09 -0.03
N CYS A 162 -0.07 12.45 -0.35
CA CYS A 162 -1.32 12.67 0.38
C CYS A 162 -1.18 12.36 1.87
N VAL A 163 -0.52 11.24 2.21
CA VAL A 163 -0.27 10.89 3.63
C VAL A 163 0.62 11.93 4.32
N ALA A 164 1.69 12.39 3.66
CA ALA A 164 2.55 13.44 4.22
C ALA A 164 1.80 14.76 4.41
N ALA A 165 0.93 15.14 3.48
CA ALA A 165 0.08 16.31 3.60
C ALA A 165 -0.96 16.16 4.73
N CYS A 166 -1.54 14.96 4.91
CA CYS A 166 -2.39 14.65 6.07
C CYS A 166 -1.62 14.81 7.39
N VAL A 167 -0.39 14.29 7.48
CA VAL A 167 0.49 14.48 8.64
C VAL A 167 0.73 15.98 8.91
N ALA A 168 0.94 16.79 7.87
CA ALA A 168 1.11 18.23 7.99
C ALA A 168 -0.16 18.94 8.51
N ALA A 169 -1.34 18.42 8.17
CA ALA A 169 -2.65 18.94 8.61
C ALA A 169 -3.10 18.40 9.98
N GLY A 170 -2.37 17.43 10.56
CA GLY A 170 -2.82 16.73 11.77
C GLY A 170 -3.95 15.72 11.54
N ILE A 171 -4.22 15.35 10.29
CA ILE A 171 -5.22 14.34 9.91
C ILE A 171 -4.59 12.95 10.01
N THR A 172 -5.27 12.05 10.71
CA THR A 172 -4.84 10.65 10.83
C THR A 172 -5.00 9.93 9.49
N ALA A 173 -3.89 9.46 8.92
CA ALA A 173 -3.88 8.78 7.63
C ALA A 173 -2.86 7.65 7.57
N ALA A 174 -3.15 6.65 6.76
CA ALA A 174 -2.32 5.48 6.55
C ALA A 174 -2.04 5.25 5.06
N TYR A 175 -0.77 5.09 4.70
CA TYR A 175 -0.40 4.60 3.37
C TYR A 175 -0.66 3.09 3.31
N THR A 176 -1.41 2.66 2.33
CA THR A 176 -1.82 1.28 2.15
C THR A 176 -1.28 0.72 0.83
N ALA A 177 -0.77 -0.49 0.87
CA ALA A 177 -0.23 -1.18 -0.28
C ALA A 177 -0.76 -2.62 -0.33
N GLY A 178 -1.04 -3.12 -1.53
CA GLY A 178 -1.60 -4.45 -1.65
C GLY A 178 -1.89 -4.87 -3.08
N PHE A 179 -2.87 -5.73 -3.24
CA PHE A 179 -3.28 -6.28 -4.52
C PHE A 179 -4.71 -5.84 -4.84
N TRP A 180 -4.89 -5.39 -6.07
CA TRP A 180 -6.20 -4.97 -6.57
C TRP A 180 -6.63 -5.86 -7.73
N PHE A 181 -7.75 -6.54 -7.54
CA PHE A 181 -8.42 -7.34 -8.56
C PHE A 181 -9.60 -6.55 -9.08
N LYS A 182 -9.54 -6.17 -10.35
CA LYS A 182 -10.63 -5.45 -11.01
C LYS A 182 -11.90 -6.31 -10.97
N SER A 183 -13.06 -5.67 -10.83
CA SER A 183 -14.34 -6.36 -10.88
C SER A 183 -14.49 -7.20 -12.15
N GLY A 184 -14.87 -8.46 -11.99
CA GLY A 184 -14.95 -9.43 -13.09
C GLY A 184 -13.62 -10.03 -13.53
N SER A 185 -12.50 -9.73 -12.86
CA SER A 185 -11.18 -10.33 -13.12
C SER A 185 -10.69 -11.09 -11.90
N ASN A 186 -10.17 -12.28 -12.12
CA ASN A 186 -9.46 -13.06 -11.11
C ASN A 186 -7.94 -12.90 -11.16
N HIS A 187 -7.43 -12.00 -12.02
CA HIS A 187 -6.02 -11.66 -12.13
C HIS A 187 -5.78 -10.22 -11.73
N ALA A 188 -4.69 -9.95 -11.04
CA ALA A 188 -4.19 -8.62 -10.79
C ALA A 188 -2.88 -8.37 -11.56
N PRO A 189 -2.70 -7.17 -12.14
CA PRO A 189 -1.50 -6.86 -12.95
C PRO A 189 -0.25 -6.64 -12.09
N GLY A 190 -0.36 -6.73 -10.78
CA GLY A 190 0.69 -6.52 -9.82
C GLY A 190 0.20 -5.77 -8.58
N MET A 191 1.15 -5.22 -7.83
CA MET A 191 0.83 -4.44 -6.64
C MET A 191 0.16 -3.10 -7.00
N HIS A 192 -0.65 -2.64 -6.07
CA HIS A 192 -1.28 -1.32 -6.12
C HIS A 192 -1.21 -0.66 -4.75
N CYS A 193 -1.36 0.65 -4.70
CA CYS A 193 -1.48 1.36 -3.44
C CYS A 193 -2.58 2.42 -3.49
N TRP A 194 -3.07 2.76 -2.33
CA TRP A 194 -4.04 3.80 -2.05
C TRP A 194 -3.73 4.41 -0.68
N PHE A 195 -4.57 5.25 -0.13
CA PHE A 195 -4.45 5.62 1.27
C PHE A 195 -5.80 5.65 1.96
N ALA A 196 -5.78 5.48 3.27
CA ALA A 196 -6.93 5.59 4.14
C ALA A 196 -6.72 6.76 5.12
N ALA A 197 -7.80 7.41 5.53
CA ALA A 197 -7.77 8.44 6.56
C ALA A 197 -8.95 8.28 7.52
N LYS A 198 -8.76 8.70 8.77
CA LYS A 198 -9.84 8.88 9.74
C LYS A 198 -10.22 10.35 9.75
N VAL A 199 -11.46 10.65 9.38
CA VAL A 199 -12.00 12.01 9.38
C VAL A 199 -13.42 12.01 9.93
N ASP A 200 -13.71 12.91 10.84
CA ASP A 200 -15.05 13.08 11.45
C ASP A 200 -15.62 11.76 11.99
N GLY A 201 -14.77 10.88 12.54
CA GLY A 201 -15.14 9.57 13.09
C GLY A 201 -15.35 8.46 12.06
N ALA A 202 -15.16 8.73 10.77
CA ALA A 202 -15.29 7.74 9.70
C ALA A 202 -13.94 7.40 9.06
N ILE A 203 -13.83 6.17 8.54
CA ILE A 203 -12.68 5.74 7.72
C ILE A 203 -13.05 5.96 6.25
N VAL A 204 -12.24 6.74 5.55
CA VAL A 204 -12.38 7.00 4.13
C VAL A 204 -11.13 6.54 3.36
N HIS A 205 -11.33 6.08 2.14
CA HIS A 205 -10.23 5.61 1.28
C HIS A 205 -10.18 6.47 0.01
N TYR A 206 -8.99 6.75 -0.48
CA TYR A 206 -8.78 7.46 -1.74
C TYR A 206 -7.76 6.75 -2.63
N ASP A 207 -8.07 6.70 -3.91
CA ASP A 207 -7.17 6.22 -4.96
C ASP A 207 -7.01 7.29 -6.05
N VAL A 208 -6.21 8.30 -5.75
CA VAL A 208 -5.93 9.41 -6.67
C VAL A 208 -5.37 8.91 -8.00
N SER A 209 -4.56 7.86 -7.96
CA SER A 209 -3.90 7.35 -9.15
C SER A 209 -4.86 6.74 -10.17
N HIS A 210 -5.92 6.07 -9.73
CA HIS A 210 -6.94 5.52 -10.63
C HIS A 210 -7.77 6.62 -11.28
N GLN A 211 -8.10 7.68 -10.55
CA GLN A 211 -8.84 8.79 -11.13
C GLN A 211 -8.02 9.58 -12.16
N LEU A 212 -6.73 9.78 -11.90
CA LEU A 212 -5.84 10.44 -12.86
C LEU A 212 -5.53 9.57 -14.10
N LYS A 213 -5.50 8.24 -13.96
CA LYS A 213 -5.40 7.33 -15.13
C LYS A 213 -6.61 7.40 -16.06
N LEU A 214 -7.79 7.62 -15.51
CA LEU A 214 -9.05 7.62 -16.23
C LEU A 214 -9.60 9.03 -16.49
N PRO A 215 -8.82 10.08 -16.37
CA PRO A 215 -9.10 11.50 -16.22
C PRO A 215 -10.52 11.81 -15.69
N THR A 216 -10.88 11.21 -14.56
CA THR A 216 -12.15 11.47 -13.89
C THR A 216 -11.97 12.48 -12.77
N TRP A 217 -12.87 13.43 -12.70
CA TRP A 217 -12.84 14.55 -11.77
C TRP A 217 -14.24 14.83 -11.20
N PRO A 218 -14.40 15.19 -9.94
CA PRO A 218 -13.40 15.29 -8.86
C PRO A 218 -12.89 13.94 -8.36
N VAL A 219 -11.81 13.93 -7.56
CA VAL A 219 -11.35 12.73 -6.88
C VAL A 219 -12.29 12.42 -5.72
N LEU A 220 -13.00 11.32 -5.80
CA LEU A 220 -14.01 10.93 -4.82
C LEU A 220 -13.46 9.91 -3.81
N PRO A 221 -13.95 9.90 -2.56
CA PRO A 221 -13.68 8.83 -1.62
C PRO A 221 -14.32 7.51 -2.08
N GLY A 222 -13.90 6.37 -1.51
CA GLY A 222 -14.46 5.06 -1.81
C GLY A 222 -13.72 4.30 -2.90
N LEU A 223 -12.48 4.68 -3.23
CA LEU A 223 -11.62 3.97 -4.20
C LEU A 223 -12.17 3.95 -5.63
N ASN A 224 -12.99 4.93 -5.96
CA ASN A 224 -13.50 5.15 -7.31
C ASN A 224 -12.37 5.65 -8.25
N PRO A 225 -12.54 5.63 -9.58
CA PRO A 225 -13.71 5.14 -10.30
C PRO A 225 -13.62 3.66 -10.69
N VAL A 226 -12.60 2.94 -10.25
CA VAL A 226 -12.37 1.56 -10.68
C VAL A 226 -12.69 0.59 -9.55
N PRO A 227 -13.89 -0.01 -9.56
CA PRO A 227 -14.31 -0.98 -8.55
C PRO A 227 -13.49 -2.27 -8.63
N GLY A 228 -13.46 -3.01 -7.54
CA GLY A 228 -12.78 -4.29 -7.44
C GLY A 228 -12.42 -4.62 -6.00
N LEU A 229 -11.88 -5.80 -5.80
CA LEU A 229 -11.41 -6.25 -4.49
C LEU A 229 -10.00 -5.74 -4.25
N ARG A 230 -9.76 -5.20 -3.06
CA ARG A 230 -8.44 -4.78 -2.60
C ARG A 230 -8.05 -5.57 -1.37
N PHE A 231 -6.95 -6.30 -1.49
CA PHE A 231 -6.35 -7.02 -0.37
C PHE A 231 -5.16 -6.21 0.13
N LEU A 232 -5.24 -5.78 1.37
CA LEU A 232 -4.18 -5.02 2.03
C LEU A 232 -3.02 -5.95 2.37
N ALA A 233 -1.87 -5.73 1.76
CA ALA A 233 -0.66 -6.51 2.01
C ALA A 233 0.25 -5.86 3.07
N ALA A 234 0.31 -4.53 3.09
CA ALA A 234 1.10 -3.79 4.06
C ALA A 234 0.59 -2.37 4.28
N VAL A 235 0.91 -1.82 5.46
CA VAL A 235 0.64 -0.43 5.87
C VAL A 235 1.94 0.27 6.20
N GLY A 236 2.10 1.49 5.67
CA GLY A 236 3.26 2.33 5.88
C GLY A 236 4.23 2.36 4.70
N LYS A 237 5.12 3.35 4.71
CA LYS A 237 6.23 3.52 3.76
C LYS A 237 7.56 3.60 4.50
N GLY A 238 8.60 3.02 3.92
CA GLY A 238 9.91 2.94 4.58
C GLY A 238 9.88 1.97 5.77
N LEU A 239 9.25 0.81 5.58
CA LEU A 239 9.23 -0.25 6.59
C LEU A 239 10.62 -0.88 6.69
N ALA A 240 11.09 -1.10 7.91
CA ALA A 240 12.42 -1.61 8.19
C ALA A 240 12.34 -3.00 8.82
N PHE A 241 12.71 -4.04 8.09
CA PHE A 241 12.64 -5.44 8.56
C PHE A 241 14.02 -5.93 9.01
N PRO A 242 14.14 -6.54 10.19
CA PRO A 242 15.38 -7.21 10.60
C PRO A 242 15.51 -8.54 9.83
N VAL A 243 16.61 -8.71 9.12
CA VAL A 243 16.91 -9.96 8.40
C VAL A 243 18.37 -10.34 8.67
N GLY A 244 18.58 -11.40 9.43
CA GLY A 244 19.90 -11.75 9.92
C GLY A 244 20.49 -10.62 10.77
N ASN A 245 21.67 -10.13 10.39
CA ASN A 245 22.37 -9.03 11.09
C ASN A 245 22.09 -7.64 10.47
N GLU A 246 21.25 -7.57 9.47
CA GLU A 246 20.97 -6.36 8.71
C GLU A 246 19.53 -5.89 8.91
N VAL A 247 19.27 -4.62 8.56
CA VAL A 247 17.92 -4.06 8.50
C VAL A 247 17.62 -3.68 7.07
N LEU A 248 16.61 -4.35 6.51
CA LEU A 248 16.13 -4.12 5.16
C LEU A 248 15.07 -3.02 5.17
N GLU A 249 15.36 -1.85 4.58
CA GLU A 249 14.37 -0.78 4.42
C GLU A 249 13.60 -0.95 3.12
N GLN A 250 12.28 -1.14 3.23
CA GLN A 250 11.37 -1.21 2.11
C GLN A 250 10.59 0.10 1.97
N ALA A 251 10.94 0.90 0.97
CA ALA A 251 10.20 2.14 0.64
C ALA A 251 8.73 1.85 0.39
N HIS A 252 8.42 0.65 -0.11
CA HIS A 252 7.09 0.20 -0.46
C HIS A 252 7.03 -1.34 -0.34
N PHE A 253 6.23 -1.84 0.60
CA PHE A 253 6.16 -3.26 0.91
C PHE A 253 4.82 -3.89 0.51
N ALA A 254 4.60 -4.08 -0.78
CA ALA A 254 3.62 -5.01 -1.34
C ALA A 254 4.24 -5.84 -2.47
N ARG A 255 5.56 -5.83 -2.55
CA ARG A 255 6.34 -6.66 -3.46
C ARG A 255 7.11 -7.70 -2.65
N PHE A 256 7.33 -8.83 -3.27
CA PHE A 256 8.21 -9.87 -2.76
C PHE A 256 9.66 -9.44 -2.98
N VAL A 257 10.52 -9.78 -2.04
CA VAL A 257 11.94 -9.39 -2.10
C VAL A 257 12.80 -10.62 -1.88
N TRP A 258 13.61 -10.97 -2.88
CA TRP A 258 14.70 -11.91 -2.70
C TRP A 258 15.86 -11.22 -2.00
N LEU A 259 16.37 -11.86 -0.97
CA LEU A 259 17.56 -11.46 -0.22
C LEU A 259 18.69 -12.41 -0.58
N THR A 260 19.67 -11.90 -1.30
CA THR A 260 20.84 -12.69 -1.71
C THR A 260 21.96 -12.59 -0.68
N ASP A 261 22.85 -13.58 -0.66
CA ASP A 261 23.98 -13.63 0.29
C ASP A 261 24.93 -12.42 0.18
N ASP A 262 24.94 -11.75 -0.97
CA ASP A 262 25.73 -10.53 -1.20
C ASP A 262 24.99 -9.24 -0.78
N GLY A 263 23.87 -9.37 -0.06
CA GLY A 263 23.08 -8.24 0.45
C GLY A 263 22.26 -7.50 -0.61
N ARG A 264 22.14 -8.03 -1.83
CA ARG A 264 21.34 -7.41 -2.87
C ARG A 264 19.88 -7.79 -2.74
N GLU A 265 19.04 -6.84 -3.09
CA GLU A 265 17.59 -7.00 -3.18
C GLU A 265 17.17 -7.23 -4.62
N HIS A 266 16.36 -8.27 -4.85
CA HIS A 266 15.72 -8.51 -6.13
C HIS A 266 14.21 -8.58 -5.96
N HIS A 267 13.47 -7.82 -6.74
CA HIS A 267 12.01 -7.88 -6.77
C HIS A 267 11.57 -8.81 -7.92
N PRO A 268 11.18 -10.05 -7.63
CA PRO A 268 10.76 -10.97 -8.68
C PRO A 268 9.48 -10.49 -9.36
N ALA A 269 9.38 -10.72 -10.64
CA ALA A 269 8.09 -10.68 -11.32
C ALA A 269 7.20 -11.80 -10.75
N HIS A 270 5.90 -11.53 -10.68
CA HIS A 270 4.94 -12.46 -10.10
C HIS A 270 3.59 -12.33 -10.80
N ALA A 271 2.85 -13.43 -10.83
CA ALA A 271 1.46 -13.49 -11.23
C ALA A 271 0.56 -13.60 -9.99
N LEU A 272 -0.51 -12.86 -9.98
CA LEU A 272 -1.50 -12.83 -8.91
C LEU A 272 -2.81 -13.40 -9.41
N LEU A 273 -3.30 -14.44 -8.77
CA LEU A 273 -4.56 -15.10 -9.06
C LEU A 273 -5.46 -15.07 -7.82
N LEU A 274 -6.71 -14.71 -8.01
CA LEU A 274 -7.76 -14.81 -7.00
C LEU A 274 -8.65 -16.01 -7.31
N ASP A 275 -8.64 -17.01 -6.45
CA ASP A 275 -9.63 -18.06 -6.48
C ASP A 275 -10.91 -17.58 -5.78
N ALA A 276 -11.91 -17.28 -6.59
CA ALA A 276 -13.17 -16.71 -6.15
C ALA A 276 -14.22 -17.79 -5.88
N THR A 277 -13.96 -18.68 -4.96
CA THR A 277 -15.06 -19.39 -4.29
C THR A 277 -15.68 -18.53 -3.16
N ALA A 278 -15.49 -17.22 -3.22
CA ALA A 278 -16.03 -16.26 -2.28
C ALA A 278 -17.39 -15.73 -2.74
N PRO A 279 -18.38 -15.58 -1.84
CA PRO A 279 -19.61 -14.87 -2.15
C PRO A 279 -19.28 -13.44 -2.57
N ASP A 280 -20.01 -12.93 -3.56
CA ASP A 280 -19.98 -11.55 -4.04
C ASP A 280 -20.06 -10.58 -2.85
N ALA A 281 -18.92 -10.18 -2.31
CA ALA A 281 -18.85 -9.10 -1.35
C ALA A 281 -18.98 -7.78 -2.13
N THR A 282 -20.18 -7.56 -2.67
CA THR A 282 -20.59 -6.21 -3.03
C THR A 282 -20.57 -5.41 -1.74
N HIS A 283 -19.49 -4.70 -1.49
CA HIS A 283 -19.48 -3.61 -0.54
C HIS A 283 -20.63 -2.67 -0.96
N LYS A 284 -21.77 -2.82 -0.31
CA LYS A 284 -22.71 -1.71 -0.20
C LYS A 284 -21.93 -0.63 0.53
N ALA A 285 -21.42 0.33 -0.25
CA ALA A 285 -21.16 1.64 0.30
C ALA A 285 -22.46 1.99 1.04
N SER A 286 -22.39 2.18 2.33
CA SER A 286 -23.49 2.75 3.08
C SER A 286 -23.75 4.11 2.45
N ASP A 287 -24.83 4.19 1.66
CA ASP A 287 -25.38 5.45 1.20
C ASP A 287 -25.65 6.29 2.46
N GLY A 288 -24.73 7.20 2.74
CA GLY A 288 -24.98 8.27 3.66
C GLY A 288 -26.17 9.09 3.13
N PRO A 289 -27.02 9.64 4.00
CA PRO A 289 -28.20 10.35 3.56
C PRO A 289 -27.81 11.50 2.64
N ALA A 290 -28.46 11.54 1.50
CA ALA A 290 -28.42 12.70 0.62
C ALA A 290 -28.96 13.93 1.39
N CYS A 291 -28.12 14.95 1.51
CA CYS A 291 -28.48 16.34 1.75
C CYS A 291 -27.70 17.22 0.82
#